data_86a496ab0adde575e6846d10b502a64f
#
_entry.id   86a496ab0adde575e6846d10b502a64f
#
_cell.length_a   1.000
_cell.length_b   1.000
_cell.length_c   1.000
_cell.angle_alpha   90.00
_cell.angle_beta   90.00
_cell.angle_gamma   90.00
#
_symmetry.space_group_name_H-M   'P 1'
#
loop_
_entity.id
_entity.type
_entity.pdbx_description
1 polymer ?
#
loop_
_entity_poly.entity_id
_entity_poly.type
_entity_poly.pdbx_seq_one_letter_code
_entity_poly.pdbx_strand_id
1 'polypeptide(L)'
;ADRLCDDKERWLLAKIRFHLREVGLRVWNLHFYRRKNGTCRILMELAARAGVCMTSKEVLAIIETCTGQTLMMVEQNRSIVGRERADYVFVTRPKLECTYGVAKMLQRGQTISGDSFGTRRLEQGVFVMALSDGMGSGRQAHEESDTVVSLFLQFAEAGFTIDMALRLMNAAMIFGAEAERFSTLDACLVDEYTGIVDCYKVGAHVSFVRHKRRTEVIEADSLPMGASASLEALP
;
A
#
# COMPACT_ATOMS: atom_id res chain seq x y z
N ALA A 1 11.00 -17.34 -6.75
CA ALA A 1 11.67 -18.56 -6.30
C ALA A 1 10.80 -19.20 -5.22
N ASP A 2 10.05 -20.23 -5.58
CA ASP A 2 9.22 -21.02 -4.67
C ASP A 2 10.14 -21.67 -3.62
N ARG A 3 10.07 -21.19 -2.38
CA ARG A 3 10.64 -21.93 -1.27
C ARG A 3 9.74 -23.14 -1.01
N LEU A 4 10.34 -24.34 -1.12
CA LEU A 4 9.75 -25.56 -0.62
C LEU A 4 9.23 -25.31 0.79
N CYS A 5 7.95 -25.60 1.01
CA CYS A 5 7.25 -25.44 2.28
C CYS A 5 8.03 -26.18 3.38
N ASP A 6 8.49 -25.47 4.40
CA ASP A 6 9.21 -26.02 5.55
C ASP A 6 8.28 -27.00 6.30
N ASP A 7 8.84 -28.03 6.96
CA ASP A 7 8.05 -29.03 7.70
C ASP A 7 7.14 -28.39 8.75
N LYS A 8 7.57 -27.27 9.35
CA LYS A 8 6.75 -26.44 10.27
C LYS A 8 5.52 -25.84 9.57
N GLU A 9 5.70 -25.38 8.33
CA GLU A 9 4.60 -24.80 7.53
C GLU A 9 3.61 -25.88 7.12
N ARG A 10 4.09 -27.07 6.72
CA ARG A 10 3.21 -28.22 6.43
C ARG A 10 2.38 -28.63 7.63
N TRP A 11 3.00 -28.71 8.80
CA TRP A 11 2.29 -29.01 10.05
C TRP A 11 1.24 -27.95 10.36
N LEU A 12 1.57 -26.67 10.21
CA LEU A 12 0.64 -25.55 10.43
C LEU A 12 -0.56 -25.62 9.49
N LEU A 13 -0.33 -25.86 8.20
CA LEU A 13 -1.40 -26.01 7.20
C LEU A 13 -2.31 -27.21 7.52
N ALA A 14 -1.73 -28.32 7.93
CA ALA A 14 -2.49 -29.51 8.37
C ALA A 14 -3.35 -29.20 9.59
N LYS A 15 -2.80 -28.49 10.59
CA LYS A 15 -3.51 -28.05 11.81
C LYS A 15 -4.68 -27.14 11.47
N ILE A 16 -4.48 -26.12 10.64
CA ILE A 16 -5.54 -25.19 10.20
C ILE A 16 -6.64 -25.98 9.47
N ARG A 17 -6.27 -26.84 8.52
CA ARG A 17 -7.22 -27.65 7.77
C ARG A 17 -8.02 -28.59 8.68
N PHE A 18 -7.39 -29.18 9.67
CA PHE A 18 -8.04 -30.04 10.67
C PHE A 18 -9.12 -29.27 11.44
N HIS A 19 -8.77 -28.15 12.08
CA HIS A 19 -9.72 -27.39 12.89
C HIS A 19 -10.88 -26.82 12.08
N LEU A 20 -10.63 -26.33 10.84
CA LEU A 20 -11.69 -25.83 9.98
C LEU A 20 -12.66 -26.97 9.55
N ARG A 21 -12.16 -28.20 9.35
CA ARG A 21 -13.00 -29.35 9.04
C ARG A 21 -13.85 -29.81 10.22
N GLU A 22 -13.31 -29.75 11.46
CA GLU A 22 -14.04 -30.07 12.70
C GLU A 22 -15.29 -29.18 12.87
N VAL A 23 -15.18 -27.90 12.52
CA VAL A 23 -16.31 -26.95 12.58
C VAL A 23 -17.22 -27.00 11.35
N GLY A 24 -17.05 -28.00 10.48
CA GLY A 24 -17.94 -28.26 9.34
C GLY A 24 -17.62 -27.44 8.07
N LEU A 25 -16.42 -26.92 7.94
CA LEU A 25 -15.97 -26.30 6.70
C LEU A 25 -15.27 -27.29 5.77
N ARG A 26 -15.40 -27.08 4.47
CA ARG A 26 -14.59 -27.72 3.43
C ARG A 26 -13.48 -26.76 3.04
N VAL A 27 -12.24 -27.25 2.99
CA VAL A 27 -11.04 -26.45 2.72
C VAL A 27 -10.37 -27.00 1.48
N TRP A 28 -10.25 -26.17 0.46
CA TRP A 28 -9.43 -26.40 -0.73
C TRP A 28 -8.26 -25.42 -0.71
N ASN A 29 -7.33 -25.51 -1.61
CA ASN A 29 -6.29 -24.52 -1.93
C ASN A 29 -5.80 -23.66 -0.74
N LEU A 30 -5.36 -24.32 0.33
CA LEU A 30 -4.80 -23.62 1.50
C LEU A 30 -3.32 -23.37 1.29
N HIS A 31 -2.94 -22.10 1.19
CA HIS A 31 -1.57 -21.61 1.00
C HIS A 31 -1.16 -20.68 2.12
N PHE A 32 0.08 -20.79 2.55
CA PHE A 32 0.70 -19.96 3.57
C PHE A 32 1.97 -19.33 3.00
N TYR A 33 2.03 -18.00 3.03
CA TYR A 33 3.18 -17.23 2.56
C TYR A 33 3.75 -16.45 3.73
N ARG A 34 5.02 -16.67 4.03
CA ARG A 34 5.74 -15.89 5.02
C ARG A 34 6.70 -14.94 4.34
N ARG A 35 6.66 -13.67 4.75
CA ARG A 35 7.60 -12.64 4.30
C ARG A 35 8.85 -12.64 5.18
N LYS A 36 9.92 -12.01 4.69
CA LYS A 36 11.19 -11.87 5.42
C LYS A 36 11.05 -11.12 6.76
N ASN A 37 10.12 -10.17 6.83
CA ASN A 37 9.80 -9.39 8.04
C ASN A 37 8.94 -10.16 9.07
N GLY A 38 8.67 -11.45 8.85
CA GLY A 38 7.90 -12.31 9.75
C GLY A 38 6.37 -12.23 9.56
N THR A 39 5.88 -11.32 8.74
CA THR A 39 4.44 -11.25 8.41
C THR A 39 4.02 -12.42 7.53
N CYS A 40 2.75 -12.80 7.60
CA CYS A 40 2.21 -13.87 6.78
C CYS A 40 0.96 -13.46 6.00
N ARG A 41 0.71 -14.17 4.91
CA ARG A 41 -0.52 -14.14 4.14
C ARG A 41 -1.02 -15.58 3.99
N ILE A 42 -2.28 -15.80 4.31
CA ILE A 42 -2.94 -17.10 4.22
C ILE A 42 -4.06 -16.97 3.21
N LEU A 43 -3.98 -17.73 2.13
CA LEU A 43 -5.03 -17.82 1.13
C LEU A 43 -5.69 -19.19 1.27
N MET A 44 -7.00 -19.20 1.24
CA MET A 44 -7.76 -20.45 1.24
C MET A 44 -9.08 -20.31 0.51
N GLU A 45 -9.49 -21.41 -0.07
CA GLU A 45 -10.81 -21.55 -0.67
C GLU A 45 -11.68 -22.37 0.29
N LEU A 46 -12.80 -21.78 0.72
CA LEU A 46 -13.70 -22.37 1.72
C LEU A 46 -15.12 -22.50 1.21
N ALA A 47 -15.83 -23.50 1.75
CA ALA A 47 -17.28 -23.59 1.70
C ALA A 47 -17.80 -24.25 2.98
N ALA A 48 -18.99 -23.87 3.43
CA ALA A 48 -19.68 -24.50 4.54
C ALA A 48 -20.38 -25.80 4.12
N ARG A 49 -20.40 -26.81 4.98
CA ARG A 49 -21.26 -28.00 4.82
C ARG A 49 -22.72 -27.63 5.07
N ALA A 50 -23.63 -28.48 4.64
CA ALA A 50 -25.06 -28.30 4.89
C ALA A 50 -25.33 -28.21 6.40
N GLY A 51 -26.12 -27.19 6.81
CA GLY A 51 -26.44 -26.93 8.22
C GLY A 51 -25.39 -26.14 8.97
N VAL A 52 -24.25 -25.80 8.39
CA VAL A 52 -23.22 -24.96 9.01
C VAL A 52 -23.38 -23.52 8.55
N CYS A 53 -23.40 -22.59 9.51
CA CYS A 53 -23.34 -21.16 9.29
C CYS A 53 -22.17 -20.62 10.09
N MET A 54 -21.18 -20.06 9.43
CA MET A 54 -19.98 -19.53 10.08
C MET A 54 -19.58 -18.22 9.42
N THR A 55 -19.20 -17.25 10.25
CA THR A 55 -18.70 -15.97 9.78
C THR A 55 -17.20 -16.06 9.49
N SER A 56 -16.70 -15.22 8.61
CA SER A 56 -15.26 -15.12 8.36
C SER A 56 -14.46 -14.65 9.59
N LYS A 57 -15.11 -13.97 10.56
CA LYS A 57 -14.51 -13.64 11.86
C LYS A 57 -14.25 -14.87 12.73
N GLU A 58 -15.17 -15.84 12.73
CA GLU A 58 -14.97 -17.10 13.44
C GLU A 58 -13.86 -17.95 12.79
N VAL A 59 -13.79 -17.94 11.46
CA VAL A 59 -12.67 -18.56 10.74
C VAL A 59 -11.35 -17.89 11.10
N LEU A 60 -11.31 -16.54 11.14
CA LEU A 60 -10.13 -15.78 11.55
C LEU A 60 -9.66 -16.22 12.96
N ALA A 61 -10.55 -16.31 13.94
CA ALA A 61 -10.21 -16.72 15.30
C ALA A 61 -9.57 -18.12 15.38
N ILE A 62 -10.09 -19.06 14.56
CA ILE A 62 -9.50 -20.41 14.45
C ILE A 62 -8.08 -20.33 13.90
N ILE A 63 -7.87 -19.53 12.84
CA ILE A 63 -6.55 -19.40 12.20
C ILE A 63 -5.56 -18.71 13.16
N GLU A 64 -5.98 -17.67 13.88
CA GLU A 64 -5.17 -17.00 14.89
C GLU A 64 -4.73 -17.97 16.00
N THR A 65 -5.64 -18.82 16.47
CA THR A 65 -5.33 -19.87 17.46
C THR A 65 -4.31 -20.89 16.91
N CYS A 66 -4.40 -21.22 15.62
CA CYS A 66 -3.47 -22.16 15.01
C CYS A 66 -2.09 -21.56 14.80
N THR A 67 -2.02 -20.29 14.39
CA THR A 67 -0.78 -19.59 14.00
C THR A 67 -0.07 -18.93 15.15
N GLY A 68 -0.81 -18.58 16.23
CA GLY A 68 -0.32 -17.73 17.31
C GLY A 68 -0.03 -16.29 16.89
N GLN A 69 -0.57 -15.85 15.75
CA GLN A 69 -0.38 -14.50 15.22
C GLN A 69 -1.70 -13.76 15.18
N THR A 70 -1.66 -12.46 15.44
CA THR A 70 -2.82 -11.58 15.23
C THR A 70 -2.97 -11.29 13.74
N LEU A 71 -4.11 -11.67 13.20
CA LEU A 71 -4.42 -11.56 11.79
C LEU A 71 -5.56 -10.57 11.55
N MET A 72 -5.76 -10.21 10.31
CA MET A 72 -6.93 -9.46 9.83
C MET A 72 -7.40 -10.02 8.50
N MET A 73 -8.65 -9.79 8.19
CA MET A 73 -9.23 -10.10 6.89
C MET A 73 -8.96 -8.98 5.91
N VAL A 74 -8.72 -9.34 4.66
CA VAL A 74 -8.72 -8.37 3.55
C VAL A 74 -10.18 -7.98 3.22
N GLU A 75 -10.42 -6.74 2.82
CA GLU A 75 -11.76 -6.19 2.57
C GLU A 75 -12.60 -6.99 1.56
N GLN A 76 -11.95 -7.67 0.63
CA GLN A 76 -12.61 -8.51 -0.39
C GLN A 76 -13.21 -9.81 0.17
N ASN A 77 -12.93 -10.18 1.42
CA ASN A 77 -13.49 -11.37 2.02
C ASN A 77 -15.01 -11.24 2.21
N ARG A 78 -15.74 -12.31 1.89
CA ARG A 78 -17.15 -12.42 2.24
C ARG A 78 -17.30 -12.49 3.76
N SER A 79 -18.32 -11.84 4.31
CA SER A 79 -18.58 -11.82 5.77
C SER A 79 -19.02 -13.18 6.32
N ILE A 80 -19.62 -14.01 5.48
CA ILE A 80 -20.15 -15.34 5.83
C ILE A 80 -19.57 -16.37 4.87
N VAL A 81 -19.18 -17.52 5.42
CA VAL A 81 -18.77 -18.69 4.64
C VAL A 81 -20.03 -19.42 4.16
N GLY A 82 -20.33 -19.28 2.88
CA GLY A 82 -21.48 -19.88 2.24
C GLY A 82 -21.25 -21.34 1.83
N ARG A 83 -22.26 -21.94 1.18
CA ARG A 83 -22.17 -23.30 0.62
C ARG A 83 -21.34 -23.38 -0.66
N GLU A 84 -21.24 -22.26 -1.37
CA GLU A 84 -20.40 -22.14 -2.56
C GLU A 84 -18.96 -21.88 -2.18
N ARG A 85 -18.04 -22.38 -2.98
CA ARG A 85 -16.61 -22.08 -2.86
C ARG A 85 -16.36 -20.58 -3.00
N ALA A 86 -15.57 -20.04 -2.11
CA ALA A 86 -15.10 -18.67 -2.19
C ALA A 86 -13.69 -18.55 -1.61
N ASP A 87 -12.96 -17.58 -2.13
CA ASP A 87 -11.62 -17.25 -1.66
C ASP A 87 -11.68 -16.37 -0.41
N TYR A 88 -10.79 -16.69 0.54
CA TYR A 88 -10.60 -15.94 1.78
C TYR A 88 -9.12 -15.67 1.96
N VAL A 89 -8.80 -14.43 2.28
CA VAL A 89 -7.43 -13.97 2.47
C VAL A 89 -7.30 -13.38 3.87
N PHE A 90 -6.33 -13.90 4.63
CA PHE A 90 -5.98 -13.40 5.94
C PHE A 90 -4.52 -12.97 5.93
N VAL A 91 -4.23 -11.83 6.54
CA VAL A 91 -2.88 -11.26 6.61
C VAL A 91 -2.54 -10.90 8.05
N THR A 92 -1.25 -10.88 8.39
CA THR A 92 -0.83 -10.38 9.68
C THR A 92 -1.36 -8.96 9.87
N ARG A 93 -1.94 -8.67 11.03
CA ARG A 93 -2.42 -7.32 11.36
C ARG A 93 -1.21 -6.39 11.55
N PRO A 94 -1.17 -5.22 10.92
CA PRO A 94 -0.18 -4.20 11.21
C PRO A 94 -0.21 -3.79 12.69
N LYS A 95 0.96 -3.45 13.24
CA LYS A 95 1.09 -2.97 14.62
C LYS A 95 0.82 -1.47 14.76
N LEU A 96 0.97 -0.76 13.68
CA LEU A 96 0.82 0.69 13.59
C LEU A 96 -0.30 1.01 12.62
N GLU A 97 -0.92 2.15 12.80
CA GLU A 97 -1.92 2.71 11.89
C GLU A 97 -1.56 4.15 11.60
N CYS A 98 -1.41 4.47 10.31
CA CYS A 98 -1.16 5.83 9.88
C CYS A 98 -2.46 6.60 9.79
N THR A 99 -2.48 7.79 10.40
CA THR A 99 -3.54 8.78 10.22
C THR A 99 -2.96 10.02 9.56
N TYR A 100 -3.77 10.72 8.78
CA TYR A 100 -3.33 11.92 8.09
C TYR A 100 -4.40 13.01 8.13
N GLY A 101 -3.97 14.25 7.89
CA GLY A 101 -4.85 15.38 7.69
C GLY A 101 -4.35 16.23 6.54
N VAL A 102 -5.25 16.80 5.76
CA VAL A 102 -4.94 17.67 4.62
C VAL A 102 -5.56 19.03 4.82
N ALA A 103 -4.77 20.08 4.58
CA ALA A 103 -5.25 21.44 4.49
C ALA A 103 -4.76 22.05 3.18
N LYS A 104 -5.66 22.67 2.43
CA LYS A 104 -5.34 23.40 1.19
C LYS A 104 -5.69 24.87 1.35
N MET A 105 -4.80 25.74 0.89
CA MET A 105 -5.07 27.18 0.77
C MET A 105 -5.09 27.55 -0.70
N LEU A 106 -6.10 28.28 -1.09
CA LEU A 106 -6.19 28.83 -2.45
C LEU A 106 -5.49 30.18 -2.51
N GLN A 107 -4.76 30.41 -3.57
CA GLN A 107 -4.22 31.74 -3.88
C GLN A 107 -5.39 32.70 -4.15
N ARG A 108 -5.23 33.96 -3.73
CA ARG A 108 -6.28 34.99 -3.85
C ARG A 108 -6.73 35.13 -5.31
N GLY A 109 -8.04 34.93 -5.55
CA GLY A 109 -8.64 34.98 -6.88
C GLY A 109 -8.64 33.65 -7.65
N GLN A 110 -8.06 32.58 -7.10
CA GLN A 110 -8.10 31.24 -7.68
C GLN A 110 -9.24 30.42 -7.09
N THR A 111 -9.85 29.55 -7.90
CA THR A 111 -10.89 28.60 -7.48
C THR A 111 -10.36 27.18 -7.32
N ILE A 112 -9.16 26.90 -7.85
CA ILE A 112 -8.52 25.58 -7.83
C ILE A 112 -7.05 25.77 -7.42
N SER A 113 -6.53 24.91 -6.54
CA SER A 113 -5.10 24.84 -6.20
C SER A 113 -4.36 24.07 -7.27
N GLY A 114 -3.15 24.51 -7.62
CA GLY A 114 -2.21 23.77 -8.45
C GLY A 114 -1.67 22.50 -7.76
N ASP A 115 -1.79 22.42 -6.43
CA ASP A 115 -1.33 21.27 -5.66
C ASP A 115 -2.33 20.12 -5.71
N SER A 116 -1.82 18.90 -5.73
CA SER A 116 -2.60 17.68 -5.59
C SER A 116 -2.00 16.79 -4.52
N PHE A 117 -2.88 16.04 -3.86
CA PHE A 117 -2.54 15.14 -2.77
C PHE A 117 -3.31 13.85 -2.92
N GLY A 118 -2.68 12.73 -2.59
CA GLY A 118 -3.33 11.43 -2.56
C GLY A 118 -2.70 10.49 -1.54
N THR A 119 -3.49 9.52 -1.12
CA THR A 119 -3.04 8.45 -0.22
C THR A 119 -3.50 7.09 -0.72
N ARG A 120 -2.75 6.06 -0.37
CA ARG A 120 -3.12 4.67 -0.64
C ARG A 120 -2.62 3.78 0.48
N ARG A 121 -3.45 2.83 0.91
CA ARG A 121 -3.00 1.74 1.77
C ARG A 121 -2.84 0.49 0.92
N LEU A 122 -1.59 0.03 0.80
CA LEU A 122 -1.25 -1.12 -0.01
C LEU A 122 -1.53 -2.42 0.76
N GLU A 123 -1.85 -3.48 0.05
CA GLU A 123 -2.10 -4.81 0.65
C GLU A 123 -0.91 -5.33 1.47
N GLN A 124 0.30 -4.80 1.24
CA GLN A 124 1.49 -5.20 1.97
C GLN A 124 1.60 -4.54 3.37
N GLY A 125 0.62 -3.73 3.78
CA GLY A 125 0.66 -2.97 5.03
C GLY A 125 1.62 -1.78 4.94
N VAL A 126 1.73 -1.20 3.76
CA VAL A 126 2.44 0.06 3.51
C VAL A 126 1.40 1.15 3.27
N PHE A 127 1.46 2.22 4.03
CA PHE A 127 0.67 3.41 3.81
C PHE A 127 1.48 4.40 2.97
N VAL A 128 0.91 4.83 1.85
CA VAL A 128 1.55 5.74 0.89
C VAL A 128 0.84 7.08 0.93
N MET A 129 1.61 8.15 1.03
CA MET A 129 1.17 9.53 0.84
C MET A 129 1.98 10.16 -0.28
N ALA A 130 1.33 10.95 -1.12
CA ALA A 130 1.99 11.71 -2.16
C ALA A 130 1.38 13.11 -2.27
N LEU A 131 2.25 14.11 -2.42
CA LEU A 131 1.94 15.51 -2.65
C LEU A 131 2.69 15.96 -3.90
N SER A 132 2.06 16.73 -4.75
CA SER A 132 2.66 17.30 -5.95
C SER A 132 2.17 18.72 -6.13
N ASP A 133 3.09 19.62 -6.52
CA ASP A 133 2.82 20.99 -6.95
C ASP A 133 3.07 21.07 -8.45
N GLY A 134 2.03 21.44 -9.21
CA GLY A 134 2.09 21.63 -10.66
C GLY A 134 2.62 23.01 -10.99
N MET A 135 3.35 23.13 -12.10
CA MET A 135 3.91 24.41 -12.51
C MET A 135 2.81 25.43 -12.87
N GLY A 136 2.90 26.63 -12.28
CA GLY A 136 1.98 27.73 -12.52
C GLY A 136 0.80 27.75 -11.56
N SER A 137 -0.40 28.01 -12.08
CA SER A 137 -1.61 28.10 -11.26
C SER A 137 -2.88 27.72 -12.01
N GLY A 138 -3.94 27.40 -11.27
CA GLY A 138 -5.24 27.10 -11.81
C GLY A 138 -5.38 25.66 -12.34
N ARG A 139 -6.27 25.47 -13.31
CA ARG A 139 -6.68 24.14 -13.77
C ARG A 139 -5.53 23.31 -14.35
N GLN A 140 -4.69 23.91 -15.18
CA GLN A 140 -3.60 23.18 -15.84
C GLN A 140 -2.60 22.65 -14.81
N ALA A 141 -2.13 23.49 -13.89
CA ALA A 141 -1.22 23.08 -12.82
C ALA A 141 -1.85 21.96 -11.96
N HIS A 142 -3.14 22.05 -11.67
CA HIS A 142 -3.87 21.02 -10.96
C HIS A 142 -3.91 19.69 -11.72
N GLU A 143 -4.21 19.71 -13.02
CA GLU A 143 -4.26 18.48 -13.85
C GLU A 143 -2.89 17.80 -13.94
N GLU A 144 -1.81 18.58 -13.98
CA GLU A 144 -0.44 18.06 -13.98
C GLU A 144 -0.07 17.42 -12.64
N SER A 145 -0.30 18.11 -11.53
CA SER A 145 -0.01 17.57 -10.19
C SER A 145 -0.88 16.36 -9.85
N ASP A 146 -2.17 16.36 -10.24
CA ASP A 146 -3.08 15.24 -10.03
C ASP A 146 -2.66 14.00 -10.82
N THR A 147 -2.19 14.22 -12.06
CA THR A 147 -1.63 13.15 -12.89
C THR A 147 -0.42 12.51 -12.22
N VAL A 148 0.52 13.33 -11.70
CA VAL A 148 1.72 12.83 -11.00
C VAL A 148 1.34 12.02 -9.77
N VAL A 149 0.46 12.54 -8.90
CA VAL A 149 0.00 11.84 -7.70
C VAL A 149 -0.71 10.53 -8.07
N SER A 150 -1.63 10.59 -9.02
CA SER A 150 -2.40 9.42 -9.45
C SER A 150 -1.52 8.32 -10.03
N LEU A 151 -0.58 8.65 -10.91
CA LEU A 151 0.36 7.69 -11.49
C LEU A 151 1.27 7.08 -10.43
N PHE A 152 1.81 7.89 -9.51
CA PHE A 152 2.65 7.40 -8.43
C PHE A 152 1.92 6.36 -7.58
N LEU A 153 0.69 6.66 -7.16
CA LEU A 153 -0.12 5.74 -6.36
C LEU A 153 -0.48 4.47 -7.13
N GLN A 154 -0.78 4.57 -8.43
CA GLN A 154 -1.05 3.40 -9.28
C GLN A 154 0.19 2.51 -9.44
N PHE A 155 1.37 3.07 -9.68
CA PHE A 155 2.61 2.30 -9.75
C PHE A 155 2.95 1.61 -8.42
N ALA A 156 2.76 2.32 -7.30
CA ALA A 156 2.95 1.74 -5.97
C ALA A 156 1.99 0.57 -5.73
N GLU A 157 0.71 0.72 -6.09
CA GLU A 157 -0.31 -0.32 -5.97
C GLU A 157 -0.04 -1.52 -6.89
N ALA A 158 0.46 -1.28 -8.09
CA ALA A 158 0.88 -2.32 -9.03
C ALA A 158 2.17 -3.05 -8.62
N GLY A 159 2.84 -2.60 -7.54
CA GLY A 159 4.03 -3.24 -6.99
C GLY A 159 5.34 -2.91 -7.71
N PHE A 160 5.38 -1.82 -8.47
CA PHE A 160 6.62 -1.31 -9.03
C PHE A 160 7.55 -0.82 -7.90
N THR A 161 8.86 -0.96 -8.10
CA THR A 161 9.82 -0.27 -7.24
C THR A 161 9.68 1.24 -7.43
N ILE A 162 9.86 2.00 -6.37
CA ILE A 162 9.66 3.46 -6.44
C ILE A 162 10.62 4.10 -7.44
N ASP A 163 11.89 3.66 -7.47
CA ASP A 163 12.86 4.13 -8.46
C ASP A 163 12.37 3.94 -9.92
N MET A 164 11.83 2.75 -10.21
CA MET A 164 11.27 2.46 -11.54
C MET A 164 10.04 3.33 -11.84
N ALA A 165 9.14 3.49 -10.87
CA ALA A 165 7.97 4.34 -11.00
C ALA A 165 8.37 5.79 -11.32
N LEU A 166 9.30 6.36 -10.55
CA LEU A 166 9.79 7.72 -10.74
C LEU A 166 10.43 7.92 -12.13
N ARG A 167 11.25 6.98 -12.58
CA ARG A 167 11.88 7.03 -13.92
C ARG A 167 10.85 6.98 -15.05
N LEU A 168 9.84 6.10 -14.94
CA LEU A 168 8.78 5.98 -15.94
C LEU A 168 7.92 7.25 -15.97
N MET A 169 7.57 7.79 -14.81
CA MET A 169 6.80 9.03 -14.70
C MET A 169 7.56 10.21 -15.30
N ASN A 170 8.86 10.35 -14.97
CA ASN A 170 9.70 11.40 -15.56
C ASN A 170 9.78 11.29 -17.08
N ALA A 171 10.01 10.09 -17.60
CA ALA A 171 10.04 9.85 -19.03
C ALA A 171 8.70 10.22 -19.71
N ALA A 172 7.57 9.83 -19.08
CA ALA A 172 6.24 10.16 -19.59
C ALA A 172 6.00 11.68 -19.66
N MET A 173 6.48 12.44 -18.67
CA MET A 173 6.38 13.90 -18.67
C MET A 173 7.23 14.55 -19.76
N ILE A 174 8.43 14.04 -20.01
CA ILE A 174 9.31 14.57 -21.06
C ILE A 174 8.76 14.29 -22.45
N PHE A 175 8.28 13.06 -22.71
CA PHE A 175 7.87 12.65 -24.05
C PHE A 175 6.41 12.93 -24.38
N GLY A 176 5.56 13.12 -23.36
CA GLY A 176 4.11 13.26 -23.53
C GLY A 176 3.60 14.69 -23.67
N ALA A 177 4.47 15.71 -23.64
CA ALA A 177 4.04 17.10 -23.62
C ALA A 177 4.43 17.85 -24.89
N GLU A 178 3.47 18.56 -25.49
CA GLU A 178 3.72 19.58 -26.53
C GLU A 178 4.36 20.86 -25.96
N ALA A 179 4.32 21.05 -24.63
CA ALA A 179 4.94 22.15 -23.90
C ALA A 179 5.70 21.59 -22.69
N GLU A 180 6.74 22.31 -22.23
CA GLU A 180 7.48 21.99 -21.03
C GLU A 180 6.53 21.92 -19.82
N ARG A 181 6.40 20.73 -19.24
CA ARG A 181 5.57 20.47 -18.06
C ARG A 181 6.46 19.96 -16.96
N PHE A 182 6.41 20.64 -15.83
CA PHE A 182 7.19 20.26 -14.67
C PHE A 182 6.26 20.14 -13.47
N SER A 183 6.51 19.14 -12.65
CA SER A 183 5.77 18.97 -11.40
C SER A 183 6.68 18.41 -10.32
N THR A 184 6.43 18.76 -9.08
CA THR A 184 7.16 18.21 -7.95
C THR A 184 6.54 16.88 -7.51
N LEU A 185 7.29 16.10 -6.74
CA LEU A 185 6.74 14.98 -5.99
C LEU A 185 7.40 14.93 -4.61
N ASP A 186 6.57 14.93 -3.58
CA ASP A 186 6.94 14.65 -2.19
C ASP A 186 6.12 13.45 -1.73
N ALA A 187 6.77 12.31 -1.53
CA ALA A 187 6.08 11.08 -1.19
C ALA A 187 6.71 10.41 0.03
N CYS A 188 5.85 9.80 0.85
CA CYS A 188 6.26 9.00 1.99
C CYS A 188 5.58 7.63 1.94
N LEU A 189 6.37 6.59 2.16
CA LEU A 189 5.91 5.22 2.33
C LEU A 189 6.17 4.79 3.77
N VAL A 190 5.13 4.45 4.48
CA VAL A 190 5.21 4.02 5.88
C VAL A 190 4.89 2.54 5.97
N ASP A 191 5.86 1.74 6.37
CA ASP A 191 5.64 0.32 6.70
C ASP A 191 4.93 0.23 8.06
N GLU A 192 3.65 -0.07 8.07
CA GLU A 192 2.81 -0.16 9.28
C GLU A 192 3.16 -1.36 10.19
N TYR A 193 4.02 -2.28 9.75
CA TYR A 193 4.54 -3.38 10.59
C TYR A 193 5.78 -2.97 11.38
N THR A 194 6.66 -2.18 10.77
CA THR A 194 7.97 -1.82 11.33
C THR A 194 8.04 -0.37 11.81
N GLY A 195 7.23 0.52 11.23
CA GLY A 195 7.28 1.96 11.46
C GLY A 195 8.39 2.65 10.69
N ILE A 196 9.05 1.95 9.75
CA ILE A 196 10.04 2.57 8.87
C ILE A 196 9.30 3.47 7.88
N VAL A 197 9.87 4.65 7.66
CA VAL A 197 9.35 5.65 6.72
C VAL A 197 10.41 5.92 5.67
N ASP A 198 10.08 5.64 4.42
CA ASP A 198 10.90 6.00 3.28
C ASP A 198 10.32 7.27 2.64
N CYS A 199 11.15 8.29 2.46
CA CYS A 199 10.76 9.57 1.87
C CYS A 199 11.41 9.73 0.49
N TYR A 200 10.61 10.14 -0.48
CA TYR A 200 11.05 10.37 -1.88
C TYR A 200 10.67 11.78 -2.28
N LYS A 201 11.66 12.56 -2.69
CA LYS A 201 11.48 13.97 -3.06
C LYS A 201 12.06 14.23 -4.45
N VAL A 202 11.26 14.83 -5.32
CA VAL A 202 11.66 15.25 -6.66
C VAL A 202 11.22 16.69 -6.86
N GLY A 203 12.17 17.63 -6.82
CA GLY A 203 11.91 19.06 -6.92
C GLY A 203 11.01 19.64 -5.82
N ALA A 204 10.76 18.88 -4.77
CA ALA A 204 9.81 19.25 -3.74
C ALA A 204 10.45 20.07 -2.60
N HIS A 205 9.65 20.95 -2.01
CA HIS A 205 10.03 21.72 -0.83
C HIS A 205 10.36 20.83 0.37
N VAL A 206 11.00 21.42 1.39
CA VAL A 206 11.38 20.76 2.64
C VAL A 206 10.17 20.11 3.34
N SER A 207 10.39 18.95 3.91
CA SER A 207 9.45 18.26 4.79
C SER A 207 9.98 18.21 6.20
N PHE A 208 9.09 18.20 7.18
CA PHE A 208 9.45 18.20 8.59
C PHE A 208 8.96 16.92 9.26
N VAL A 209 9.88 16.16 9.84
CA VAL A 209 9.55 14.99 10.66
C VAL A 209 9.73 15.34 12.12
N ARG A 210 8.66 15.23 12.88
CA ARG A 210 8.70 15.44 14.32
C ARG A 210 8.69 14.13 15.08
N HIS A 211 9.79 13.87 15.78
CA HIS A 211 9.89 12.74 16.70
C HIS A 211 9.99 13.26 18.14
N LYS A 212 8.91 13.08 18.93
CA LYS A 212 8.79 13.57 20.32
C LYS A 212 9.11 15.08 20.41
N ARG A 213 10.33 15.43 20.84
CA ARG A 213 10.80 16.83 21.02
C ARG A 213 11.78 17.29 19.95
N ARG A 214 12.15 16.43 19.01
CA ARG A 214 13.08 16.78 17.92
C ARG A 214 12.27 16.94 16.64
N THR A 215 12.65 17.94 15.87
CA THR A 215 12.17 18.12 14.50
C THR A 215 13.37 17.96 13.58
N GLU A 216 13.23 17.11 12.60
CA GLU A 216 14.22 16.87 11.56
C GLU A 216 13.67 17.44 10.26
N VAL A 217 14.54 17.99 9.44
CA VAL A 217 14.23 18.56 8.13
C VAL A 217 14.69 17.56 7.08
N ILE A 218 13.81 17.24 6.16
CA ILE A 218 14.13 16.41 4.99
C ILE A 218 14.13 17.33 3.77
N GLU A 219 15.30 17.48 3.17
CA GLU A 219 15.51 18.24 1.95
C GLU A 219 16.06 17.34 0.86
N ALA A 220 15.75 17.66 -0.39
CA ALA A 220 16.38 17.04 -1.55
C ALA A 220 16.68 18.12 -2.58
N ASP A 221 17.91 18.16 -3.03
CA ASP A 221 18.39 19.10 -4.03
C ASP A 221 18.24 18.44 -5.42
N SER A 222 17.01 18.35 -5.88
CA SER A 222 16.67 17.71 -7.16
C SER A 222 15.79 18.62 -8.00
N LEU A 223 15.91 18.51 -9.33
CA LEU A 223 15.05 19.20 -10.27
C LEU A 223 13.63 18.60 -10.22
N PRO A 224 12.60 19.39 -10.55
CA PRO A 224 11.25 18.86 -10.74
C PRO A 224 11.20 17.78 -11.81
N MET A 225 10.20 16.92 -11.69
CA MET A 225 9.92 15.88 -12.69
C MET A 225 9.60 16.52 -14.05
N GLY A 226 10.17 15.99 -15.11
CA GLY A 226 10.08 16.55 -16.46
C GLY A 226 11.19 17.53 -16.84
N ALA A 227 11.95 18.04 -15.86
CA ALA A 227 12.98 19.08 -16.12
C ALA A 227 14.32 18.50 -16.62
N SER A 228 14.58 17.22 -16.42
CA SER A 228 15.83 16.57 -16.88
C SER A 228 15.56 15.13 -17.30
N ALA A 229 16.31 14.68 -18.32
CA ALA A 229 16.25 13.30 -18.78
C ALA A 229 16.79 12.29 -17.74
N SER A 230 17.66 12.73 -16.84
CA SER A 230 18.15 11.94 -15.72
C SER A 230 17.51 12.41 -14.41
N LEU A 231 16.73 11.52 -13.76
CA LEU A 231 16.31 11.71 -12.38
C LEU A 231 17.43 11.21 -11.45
N GLU A 232 18.07 12.14 -10.75
CA GLU A 232 18.83 11.80 -9.56
C GLU A 232 17.85 11.73 -8.38
N ALA A 233 17.21 10.58 -8.20
CA ALA A 233 16.46 10.31 -6.99
C ALA A 233 17.47 9.95 -5.91
N LEU A 234 17.66 10.84 -4.95
CA LEU A 234 18.38 10.53 -3.71
C LEU A 234 17.44 9.72 -2.81
N PRO A 235 17.89 8.57 -2.31
CA PRO A 235 17.15 7.83 -1.30
C PRO A 235 17.16 8.53 0.05
#